data_96bab71ea54df4c4754fc6a4b4faf8c4
#
_entry.id   96bab71ea54df4c4754fc6a4b4faf8c4
#
_cell.length_a   1.000
_cell.length_b   1.000
_cell.length_c   1.000
_cell.angle_alpha   90.00
_cell.angle_beta   90.00
_cell.angle_gamma   90.00
#
_symmetry.space_group_name_H-M   'P 1'
#
loop_
_entity.id
_entity.type
_entity.pdbx_description
1 polymer ?
#
loop_
_entity_poly.entity_id
_entity_poly.type
_entity_poly.pdbx_seq_one_letter_code
_entity_poly.pdbx_strand_id
1 'polypeptide(L)'
;MQKSLCLNAVAASVAIAFSAPLLAQTATVKIGHVAPMTGGIAHLGKDNEAGAKLAIADLNKANIKIGGKAVKFELLSEDDGADPKQGTAAAQKLVDAKVVGVVGHLNSGTTIPASKLYSDAGIPQISPSATNPKYTLQGYKTAFRVVAHDGQLGGTLGRYAVNDLKGKAIAIIDDRTAYGQGVADEFEKGVKAAGGTVVGREYTTDKATDFAAILTSVKGKKPDVVFYGGMDAVAGPMLRQMKQLGINAKFMGGDGICTTELPKLAGDALGNGTLFCAEAGGVVGKYVEKDKAFRARFQKEMNAEVKLYAPYVYDATMVMVEAMKKADSTD
;
A
#
# COMPACT_ATOMS: atom_id res chain seq x y z
N MET A 1 97.70 -16.29 30.64
CA MET A 1 97.14 -16.16 29.29
C MET A 1 95.79 -16.90 29.30
N GLN A 2 94.71 -16.17 29.51
CA GLN A 2 93.33 -16.70 29.53
C GLN A 2 92.62 -16.13 28.33
N LYS A 3 92.11 -16.97 27.43
CA LYS A 3 91.26 -16.61 26.32
C LYS A 3 89.79 -16.71 26.73
N SER A 4 89.12 -15.56 26.78
CA SER A 4 87.67 -15.50 26.94
C SER A 4 86.95 -15.81 25.64
N LEU A 5 86.08 -16.82 25.65
CA LEU A 5 85.11 -17.07 24.57
C LEU A 5 83.83 -16.27 24.84
N CYS A 6 83.48 -15.33 23.95
CA CYS A 6 82.19 -14.67 23.93
C CYS A 6 81.21 -15.54 23.14
N LEU A 7 80.14 -16.03 23.79
CA LEU A 7 79.00 -16.72 23.19
C LEU A 7 77.96 -15.68 22.81
N ASN A 8 77.74 -15.45 21.50
CA ASN A 8 76.64 -14.61 21.00
C ASN A 8 75.38 -15.50 20.90
N ALA A 9 74.45 -15.24 21.81
CA ALA A 9 73.08 -15.82 21.70
C ALA A 9 72.22 -14.93 20.77
N VAL A 10 71.90 -15.45 19.58
CA VAL A 10 70.90 -14.84 18.65
C VAL A 10 69.55 -15.28 19.15
N ALA A 11 68.75 -14.37 19.71
CA ALA A 11 67.35 -14.58 20.04
C ALA A 11 66.52 -14.34 18.79
N ALA A 12 66.00 -15.42 18.17
CA ALA A 12 65.04 -15.34 17.09
C ALA A 12 63.62 -15.06 17.67
N SER A 13 63.17 -13.82 17.55
CA SER A 13 61.79 -13.41 17.90
C SER A 13 60.83 -13.87 16.82
N VAL A 14 60.07 -14.94 17.06
CA VAL A 14 58.94 -15.37 16.21
C VAL A 14 57.75 -14.44 16.50
N ALA A 15 57.48 -13.49 15.61
CA ALA A 15 56.28 -12.68 15.63
C ALA A 15 55.10 -13.54 15.15
N ILE A 16 54.29 -14.07 16.07
CA ILE A 16 53.01 -14.70 15.76
C ILE A 16 52.04 -13.58 15.44
N ALA A 17 51.78 -13.36 14.14
CA ALA A 17 50.72 -12.47 13.68
C ALA A 17 49.36 -13.13 14.00
N PHE A 18 48.73 -12.69 15.10
CA PHE A 18 47.32 -12.98 15.35
C PHE A 18 46.50 -12.28 14.28
N SER A 19 46.15 -12.97 13.22
CA SER A 19 45.06 -12.56 12.31
C SER A 19 43.75 -12.69 13.10
N ALA A 20 43.34 -11.61 13.78
CA ALA A 20 42.00 -11.50 14.32
C ALA A 20 41.02 -11.70 13.14
N PRO A 21 40.03 -12.59 13.25
CA PRO A 21 39.01 -12.68 12.21
C PRO A 21 38.35 -11.30 12.11
N LEU A 22 38.48 -10.67 10.94
CA LEU A 22 37.73 -9.46 10.61
C LEU A 22 36.27 -9.88 10.68
N LEU A 23 35.60 -9.66 11.80
CA LEU A 23 34.14 -9.82 11.90
C LEU A 23 33.54 -8.94 10.82
N ALA A 24 33.06 -9.57 9.76
CA ALA A 24 32.42 -8.88 8.67
C ALA A 24 31.28 -8.05 9.27
N GLN A 25 31.46 -6.73 9.32
CA GLN A 25 30.53 -5.81 9.93
C GLN A 25 29.22 -5.86 9.12
N THR A 26 28.15 -6.37 9.75
CA THR A 26 26.83 -6.39 9.14
C THR A 26 26.33 -4.96 8.97
N ALA A 27 26.07 -4.55 7.75
CA ALA A 27 25.53 -3.22 7.46
C ALA A 27 24.02 -3.20 7.73
N THR A 28 23.54 -2.19 8.44
CA THR A 28 22.10 -1.97 8.62
C THR A 28 21.55 -1.17 7.44
N VAL A 29 20.52 -1.71 6.79
CA VAL A 29 19.80 -1.10 5.68
C VAL A 29 18.41 -0.72 6.17
N LYS A 30 18.12 0.58 6.23
CA LYS A 30 16.84 1.10 6.73
C LYS A 30 15.86 1.26 5.57
N ILE A 31 14.70 0.62 5.68
CA ILE A 31 13.57 0.77 4.76
C ILE A 31 12.46 1.51 5.49
N GLY A 32 11.96 2.60 4.90
CA GLY A 32 10.84 3.35 5.42
C GLY A 32 9.51 2.68 5.07
N HIS A 33 8.54 2.81 5.95
CA HIS A 33 7.14 2.44 5.71
C HIS A 33 6.22 3.53 6.23
N VAL A 34 5.17 3.87 5.47
CA VAL A 34 4.17 4.86 5.89
C VAL A 34 2.78 4.39 5.51
N ALA A 35 1.89 4.41 6.48
CA ALA A 35 0.47 4.11 6.31
C ALA A 35 -0.34 4.73 7.45
N PRO A 36 -1.68 4.87 7.33
CA PRO A 36 -2.52 5.37 8.41
C PRO A 36 -2.67 4.34 9.53
N MET A 37 -1.82 4.43 10.54
CA MET A 37 -1.85 3.53 11.72
C MET A 37 -2.92 3.94 12.73
N THR A 38 -3.46 5.17 12.59
CA THR A 38 -4.55 5.74 13.40
C THR A 38 -5.69 6.21 12.50
N GLY A 39 -6.84 6.54 13.10
CA GLY A 39 -8.04 7.00 12.39
C GLY A 39 -8.94 5.89 11.86
N GLY A 40 -9.91 6.26 11.02
CA GLY A 40 -10.99 5.37 10.58
C GLY A 40 -10.53 4.15 9.77
N ILE A 41 -9.42 4.26 9.05
CA ILE A 41 -8.84 3.19 8.22
C ILE A 41 -7.55 2.59 8.80
N ALA A 42 -7.36 2.73 10.12
CA ALA A 42 -6.18 2.19 10.81
C ALA A 42 -6.00 0.66 10.62
N HIS A 43 -7.07 -0.06 10.40
CA HIS A 43 -7.03 -1.50 10.10
C HIS A 43 -6.27 -1.79 8.79
N LEU A 44 -6.41 -0.93 7.76
CA LEU A 44 -5.67 -1.05 6.51
C LEU A 44 -4.20 -0.65 6.66
N GLY A 45 -3.91 0.39 7.47
CA GLY A 45 -2.53 0.79 7.76
C GLY A 45 -1.76 -0.28 8.52
N LYS A 46 -2.39 -0.90 9.52
CA LYS A 46 -1.80 -2.03 10.26
C LYS A 46 -1.61 -3.28 9.41
N ASP A 47 -2.52 -3.56 8.49
CA ASP A 47 -2.38 -4.60 7.47
C ASP A 47 -1.15 -4.36 6.59
N ASN A 48 -0.97 -3.10 6.12
CA ASN A 48 0.21 -2.66 5.39
C ASN A 48 1.50 -2.91 6.18
N GLU A 49 1.58 -2.40 7.40
CA GLU A 49 2.76 -2.52 8.25
C GLU A 49 3.12 -3.98 8.53
N ALA A 50 2.11 -4.82 8.79
CA ALA A 50 2.31 -6.23 9.04
C ALA A 50 2.87 -6.96 7.80
N GLY A 51 2.42 -6.60 6.59
CA GLY A 51 2.99 -7.11 5.33
C GLY A 51 4.46 -6.74 5.18
N ALA A 52 4.84 -5.49 5.46
CA ALA A 52 6.23 -5.04 5.43
C ALA A 52 7.09 -5.75 6.48
N LYS A 53 6.60 -5.88 7.72
CA LYS A 53 7.29 -6.61 8.81
C LYS A 53 7.56 -8.07 8.45
N LEU A 54 6.59 -8.74 7.83
CA LEU A 54 6.74 -10.13 7.39
C LEU A 54 7.83 -10.25 6.32
N ALA A 55 7.85 -9.35 5.32
CA ALA A 55 8.88 -9.31 4.30
C ALA A 55 10.26 -9.06 4.89
N ILE A 56 10.41 -8.08 5.79
CA ILE A 56 11.68 -7.79 6.47
C ILE A 56 12.17 -9.00 7.28
N ALA A 57 11.27 -9.71 7.96
CA ALA A 57 11.63 -10.92 8.69
C ALA A 57 12.20 -12.00 7.76
N ASP A 58 11.60 -12.21 6.59
CA ASP A 58 12.09 -13.18 5.60
C ASP A 58 13.41 -12.77 4.99
N LEU A 59 13.56 -11.50 4.62
CA LEU A 59 14.80 -10.97 4.08
C LEU A 59 15.96 -11.13 5.07
N ASN A 60 15.72 -10.90 6.36
CA ASN A 60 16.71 -11.09 7.40
C ASN A 60 17.08 -12.56 7.65
N LYS A 61 16.11 -13.48 7.50
CA LYS A 61 16.36 -14.94 7.55
C LYS A 61 17.20 -15.42 6.36
N ALA A 62 17.10 -14.76 5.21
CA ALA A 62 17.80 -15.15 3.98
C ALA A 62 19.30 -14.80 3.98
N ASN A 63 19.82 -14.10 4.99
CA ASN A 63 21.23 -13.70 5.13
C ASN A 63 21.82 -13.05 3.86
N ILE A 64 21.12 -12.04 3.34
CA ILE A 64 21.45 -11.37 2.08
C ILE A 64 22.76 -10.61 2.18
N LYS A 65 23.54 -10.62 1.07
CA LYS A 65 24.71 -9.78 0.90
C LYS A 65 24.46 -8.78 -0.23
N ILE A 66 24.90 -7.55 -0.04
CA ILE A 66 24.88 -6.46 -1.01
C ILE A 66 26.22 -5.73 -0.95
N GLY A 67 26.87 -5.47 -2.08
CA GLY A 67 28.21 -4.90 -2.13
C GLY A 67 29.25 -5.76 -1.42
N GLY A 68 29.07 -7.09 -1.44
CA GLY A 68 29.94 -8.05 -0.75
C GLY A 68 29.78 -8.09 0.77
N LYS A 69 28.94 -7.26 1.38
CA LYS A 69 28.71 -7.17 2.85
C LYS A 69 27.40 -7.85 3.24
N ALA A 70 27.40 -8.55 4.37
CA ALA A 70 26.15 -9.01 4.98
C ALA A 70 25.29 -7.80 5.37
N VAL A 71 23.99 -7.84 5.06
CA VAL A 71 23.04 -6.77 5.39
C VAL A 71 21.96 -7.26 6.33
N LYS A 72 21.53 -6.36 7.23
CA LYS A 72 20.35 -6.53 8.08
C LYS A 72 19.39 -5.41 7.75
N PHE A 73 18.17 -5.76 7.38
CA PHE A 73 17.12 -4.79 7.10
C PHE A 73 16.42 -4.36 8.38
N GLU A 74 16.15 -3.07 8.50
CA GLU A 74 15.40 -2.44 9.58
C GLU A 74 14.23 -1.69 8.97
N LEU A 75 13.00 -1.90 9.49
CA LEU A 75 11.81 -1.18 9.07
C LEU A 75 11.58 0.02 9.99
N LEU A 76 11.51 1.21 9.42
CA LEU A 76 11.10 2.43 10.09
C LEU A 76 9.68 2.77 9.66
N SER A 77 8.71 2.59 10.57
CA SER A 77 7.29 2.84 10.30
C SER A 77 6.86 4.19 10.85
N GLU A 78 6.13 4.96 10.03
CA GLU A 78 5.52 6.23 10.39
C GLU A 78 4.00 6.19 10.13
N ASP A 79 3.25 6.88 10.97
CA ASP A 79 1.80 7.06 10.83
C ASP A 79 1.52 8.37 10.10
N ASP A 80 0.72 8.32 9.02
CA ASP A 80 0.26 9.51 8.31
C ASP A 80 -1.21 9.84 8.56
N GLY A 81 -1.93 9.01 9.33
CA GLY A 81 -3.35 9.22 9.66
C GLY A 81 -4.25 9.44 8.45
N ALA A 82 -3.81 9.05 7.24
CA ALA A 82 -4.42 9.39 5.95
C ALA A 82 -4.51 10.90 5.66
N ASP A 83 -3.75 11.73 6.39
CA ASP A 83 -3.72 13.19 6.23
C ASP A 83 -2.51 13.62 5.38
N PRO A 84 -2.70 14.39 4.28
CA PRO A 84 -1.60 14.80 3.41
C PRO A 84 -0.49 15.58 4.09
N LYS A 85 -0.80 16.39 5.12
CA LYS A 85 0.22 17.14 5.86
C LYS A 85 1.03 16.23 6.77
N GLN A 86 0.37 15.29 7.46
CA GLN A 86 1.06 14.27 8.25
C GLN A 86 1.90 13.36 7.34
N GLY A 87 1.38 13.02 6.14
CA GLY A 87 2.12 12.25 5.15
C GLY A 87 3.43 12.92 4.72
N THR A 88 3.41 14.23 4.46
CA THR A 88 4.65 14.96 4.14
C THR A 88 5.59 15.08 5.34
N ALA A 89 5.07 15.24 6.55
CA ALA A 89 5.89 15.24 7.78
C ALA A 89 6.54 13.87 8.03
N ALA A 90 5.80 12.77 7.85
CA ALA A 90 6.32 11.41 7.93
C ALA A 90 7.41 11.16 6.87
N ALA A 91 7.18 11.64 5.63
CA ALA A 91 8.20 11.54 4.57
C ALA A 91 9.48 12.26 4.95
N GLN A 92 9.40 13.49 5.49
CA GLN A 92 10.58 14.23 5.91
C GLN A 92 11.35 13.51 7.02
N LYS A 93 10.67 12.93 8.01
CA LYS A 93 11.33 12.11 9.06
C LYS A 93 12.11 10.95 8.48
N LEU A 94 11.55 10.25 7.49
CA LEU A 94 12.22 9.12 6.85
C LEU A 94 13.43 9.57 6.02
N VAL A 95 13.33 10.72 5.33
CA VAL A 95 14.48 11.35 4.64
C VAL A 95 15.60 11.68 5.64
N ASP A 96 15.26 12.31 6.77
CA ASP A 96 16.22 12.68 7.82
C ASP A 96 16.83 11.43 8.49
N ALA A 97 16.07 10.33 8.61
CA ALA A 97 16.54 9.04 9.09
C ALA A 97 17.43 8.29 8.10
N LYS A 98 17.59 8.83 6.86
CA LYS A 98 18.40 8.28 5.78
C LYS A 98 17.99 6.84 5.42
N VAL A 99 16.69 6.63 5.22
CA VAL A 99 16.21 5.37 4.64
C VAL A 99 16.67 5.26 3.17
N VAL A 100 16.97 4.06 2.72
CA VAL A 100 17.43 3.82 1.33
C VAL A 100 16.27 3.61 0.35
N GLY A 101 15.05 3.44 0.86
CA GLY A 101 13.85 3.30 0.07
C GLY A 101 12.61 3.32 0.97
N VAL A 102 11.45 3.59 0.39
CA VAL A 102 10.17 3.65 1.11
C VAL A 102 9.14 2.75 0.46
N VAL A 103 8.50 1.90 1.25
CA VAL A 103 7.32 1.12 0.88
C VAL A 103 6.09 1.80 1.48
N GLY A 104 5.30 2.43 0.66
CA GLY A 104 4.20 3.31 1.09
C GLY A 104 4.13 4.55 0.19
N HIS A 105 3.35 5.53 0.51
CA HIS A 105 2.28 5.55 1.49
C HIS A 105 1.06 4.73 1.01
N LEU A 106 0.07 4.52 1.90
CA LEU A 106 -1.12 3.78 1.51
C LEU A 106 -2.03 4.63 0.62
N ASN A 107 -2.44 5.79 1.08
CA ASN A 107 -3.42 6.63 0.40
C ASN A 107 -2.80 7.48 -0.71
N SER A 108 -3.49 7.63 -1.85
CA SER A 108 -3.04 8.52 -2.92
C SER A 108 -2.81 9.96 -2.46
N GLY A 109 -3.67 10.44 -1.53
CA GLY A 109 -3.60 11.78 -0.96
C GLY A 109 -2.31 12.06 -0.16
N THR A 110 -1.72 11.05 0.46
CA THR A 110 -0.45 11.16 1.18
C THR A 110 0.74 10.79 0.30
N THR A 111 0.58 9.81 -0.60
CA THR A 111 1.62 9.34 -1.52
C THR A 111 2.09 10.41 -2.50
N ILE A 112 1.13 11.11 -3.14
CA ILE A 112 1.41 12.11 -4.18
C ILE A 112 2.30 13.24 -3.66
N PRO A 113 1.96 13.96 -2.59
CA PRO A 113 2.82 15.03 -2.08
C PRO A 113 4.14 14.52 -1.48
N ALA A 114 4.15 13.36 -0.82
CA ALA A 114 5.35 12.75 -0.26
C ALA A 114 6.38 12.37 -1.34
N SER A 115 5.92 11.96 -2.52
CA SER A 115 6.79 11.52 -3.62
C SER A 115 7.77 12.60 -4.09
N LYS A 116 7.42 13.87 -3.94
CA LYS A 116 8.35 14.97 -4.24
C LYS A 116 9.53 14.99 -3.26
N LEU A 117 9.27 14.85 -1.96
CA LEU A 117 10.32 14.84 -0.93
C LEU A 117 11.30 13.67 -1.15
N TYR A 118 10.76 12.48 -1.41
CA TYR A 118 11.59 11.31 -1.73
C TYR A 118 12.37 11.48 -3.03
N SER A 119 11.75 12.06 -4.06
CA SER A 119 12.42 12.32 -5.33
C SER A 119 13.56 13.32 -5.19
N ASP A 120 13.36 14.41 -4.44
CA ASP A 120 14.38 15.42 -4.18
C ASP A 120 15.56 14.83 -3.38
N ALA A 121 15.29 13.84 -2.52
CA ALA A 121 16.31 13.12 -1.73
C ALA A 121 16.92 11.92 -2.47
N GLY A 122 16.49 11.61 -3.70
CA GLY A 122 16.96 10.44 -4.45
C GLY A 122 16.47 9.09 -3.91
N ILE A 123 15.47 9.08 -3.03
CA ILE A 123 14.96 7.88 -2.36
C ILE A 123 13.84 7.24 -3.20
N PRO A 124 13.97 5.96 -3.63
CA PRO A 124 12.88 5.26 -4.32
C PRO A 124 11.71 5.02 -3.39
N GLN A 125 10.50 5.27 -3.90
CA GLN A 125 9.23 5.02 -3.23
C GLN A 125 8.41 4.03 -4.03
N ILE A 126 8.00 2.92 -3.42
CA ILE A 126 7.09 1.94 -4.02
C ILE A 126 5.79 1.95 -3.24
N SER A 127 4.71 2.49 -3.83
CA SER A 127 3.39 2.39 -3.20
C SER A 127 2.74 1.04 -3.50
N PRO A 128 2.27 0.33 -2.46
CA PRO A 128 1.58 -0.95 -2.60
C PRO A 128 0.06 -0.79 -2.80
N SER A 129 -0.46 0.44 -2.80
CA SER A 129 -1.91 0.70 -2.67
C SER A 129 -2.39 2.00 -3.29
N ALA A 130 -1.54 3.03 -3.47
CA ALA A 130 -1.98 4.30 -4.07
C ALA A 130 -2.24 4.13 -5.57
N THR A 131 -3.52 4.22 -5.96
CA THR A 131 -3.98 3.94 -7.31
C THR A 131 -4.10 5.16 -8.22
N ASN A 132 -4.10 6.39 -7.66
CA ASN A 132 -4.25 7.59 -8.48
C ASN A 132 -3.09 7.72 -9.50
N PRO A 133 -3.40 7.85 -10.83
CA PRO A 133 -2.38 7.93 -11.88
C PRO A 133 -1.39 9.08 -11.69
N LYS A 134 -1.84 10.18 -11.08
CA LYS A 134 -1.00 11.36 -10.83
C LYS A 134 0.29 11.03 -10.09
N TYR A 135 0.27 10.03 -9.20
CA TYR A 135 1.45 9.61 -8.45
C TYR A 135 2.66 9.32 -9.35
N THR A 136 2.48 8.52 -10.40
CA THR A 136 3.59 8.13 -11.31
C THR A 136 3.66 8.97 -12.59
N LEU A 137 2.73 9.91 -12.79
CA LEU A 137 2.73 10.82 -13.95
C LEU A 137 3.38 12.19 -13.65
N GLN A 138 3.88 12.41 -12.43
CA GLN A 138 4.60 13.64 -12.07
C GLN A 138 6.01 13.75 -12.69
N GLY A 139 6.50 12.68 -13.31
CA GLY A 139 7.82 12.63 -13.94
C GLY A 139 8.98 12.25 -13.00
N TYR A 140 8.69 11.90 -11.74
CA TYR A 140 9.71 11.44 -10.80
C TYR A 140 10.20 10.03 -11.15
N LYS A 141 11.50 9.85 -11.28
CA LYS A 141 12.12 8.55 -11.57
C LYS A 141 12.17 7.60 -10.36
N THR A 142 11.84 8.12 -9.20
CA THR A 142 11.85 7.40 -7.91
C THR A 142 10.47 6.90 -7.48
N ALA A 143 9.40 7.22 -8.23
CA ALA A 143 8.02 6.89 -7.87
C ALA A 143 7.51 5.66 -8.62
N PHE A 144 7.21 4.59 -7.89
CA PHE A 144 6.78 3.29 -8.41
C PHE A 144 5.52 2.80 -7.69
N ARG A 145 4.73 1.94 -8.36
CA ARG A 145 3.62 1.21 -7.75
C ARG A 145 3.61 -0.25 -8.19
N VAL A 146 3.08 -1.14 -7.36
CA VAL A 146 2.91 -2.58 -7.67
C VAL A 146 1.44 -2.97 -7.87
N VAL A 147 0.53 -2.00 -7.93
CA VAL A 147 -0.91 -2.20 -8.16
C VAL A 147 -1.37 -1.48 -9.42
N ALA A 148 -2.55 -1.82 -9.91
CA ALA A 148 -3.19 -1.11 -11.01
C ALA A 148 -3.52 0.34 -10.62
N HIS A 149 -3.57 1.24 -11.59
CA HIS A 149 -4.01 2.62 -11.35
C HIS A 149 -5.53 2.79 -11.64
N ASP A 150 -6.10 3.89 -11.17
CA ASP A 150 -7.53 4.19 -11.28
C ASP A 150 -8.07 4.11 -12.71
N GLY A 151 -7.28 4.46 -13.72
CA GLY A 151 -7.68 4.34 -15.13
C GLY A 151 -7.96 2.90 -15.54
N GLN A 152 -7.22 1.93 -14.97
CA GLN A 152 -7.49 0.49 -15.17
C GLN A 152 -8.65 0.04 -14.27
N LEU A 153 -8.59 0.33 -12.97
CA LEU A 153 -9.57 -0.09 -11.98
C LEU A 153 -10.94 0.56 -12.22
N GLY A 154 -11.02 1.89 -12.11
CA GLY A 154 -12.26 2.65 -12.26
C GLY A 154 -12.85 2.50 -13.66
N GLY A 155 -12.02 2.61 -14.70
CA GLY A 155 -12.46 2.44 -16.08
C GLY A 155 -13.05 1.05 -16.36
N THR A 156 -12.48 -0.01 -15.80
CA THR A 156 -13.03 -1.37 -15.92
C THR A 156 -14.34 -1.53 -15.16
N LEU A 157 -14.41 -1.01 -13.94
CA LEU A 157 -15.64 -1.03 -13.13
C LEU A 157 -16.77 -0.24 -13.81
N GLY A 158 -16.46 0.89 -14.45
CA GLY A 158 -17.44 1.68 -15.21
C GLY A 158 -18.03 0.90 -16.39
N ARG A 159 -17.18 0.23 -17.17
CA ARG A 159 -17.64 -0.65 -18.26
C ARG A 159 -18.44 -1.83 -17.74
N TYR A 160 -18.00 -2.44 -16.64
CA TYR A 160 -18.70 -3.55 -15.99
C TYR A 160 -20.09 -3.14 -15.49
N ALA A 161 -20.23 -1.95 -14.89
CA ALA A 161 -21.53 -1.43 -14.46
C ALA A 161 -22.54 -1.36 -15.60
N VAL A 162 -22.11 -0.97 -16.81
CA VAL A 162 -22.98 -0.87 -17.99
C VAL A 162 -23.19 -2.22 -18.67
N ASN A 163 -22.11 -2.92 -18.97
CA ASN A 163 -22.15 -4.11 -19.84
C ASN A 163 -22.62 -5.36 -19.12
N ASP A 164 -22.23 -5.55 -17.85
CA ASP A 164 -22.49 -6.77 -17.09
C ASP A 164 -23.65 -6.59 -16.11
N LEU A 165 -23.61 -5.50 -15.31
CA LEU A 165 -24.70 -5.19 -14.39
C LEU A 165 -25.93 -4.59 -15.05
N LYS A 166 -25.84 -4.24 -16.34
CA LYS A 166 -26.93 -3.63 -17.15
C LYS A 166 -27.46 -2.33 -16.53
N GLY A 167 -26.60 -1.58 -15.85
CA GLY A 167 -26.95 -0.30 -15.23
C GLY A 167 -27.32 0.73 -16.29
N LYS A 168 -28.57 1.25 -16.22
CA LYS A 168 -29.09 2.28 -17.10
C LYS A 168 -28.99 3.67 -16.50
N ALA A 169 -29.12 3.75 -15.17
CA ALA A 169 -29.05 4.97 -14.38
C ALA A 169 -27.97 4.80 -13.28
N ILE A 170 -26.83 5.45 -13.44
CA ILE A 170 -25.68 5.29 -12.55
C ILE A 170 -25.48 6.58 -11.76
N ALA A 171 -25.51 6.51 -10.43
CA ALA A 171 -25.11 7.61 -9.56
C ALA A 171 -23.70 7.40 -9.05
N ILE A 172 -22.97 8.49 -8.85
CA ILE A 172 -21.61 8.47 -8.33
C ILE A 172 -21.56 9.30 -7.04
N ILE A 173 -20.85 8.81 -6.04
CA ILE A 173 -20.50 9.56 -4.81
C ILE A 173 -19.00 9.44 -4.64
N ASP A 174 -18.28 10.53 -4.36
CA ASP A 174 -16.88 10.48 -3.99
C ASP A 174 -16.59 11.26 -2.68
N ASP A 175 -15.54 10.88 -1.97
CA ASP A 175 -15.16 11.45 -0.68
C ASP A 175 -14.21 12.66 -0.78
N ARG A 176 -13.98 13.16 -1.99
CA ARG A 176 -13.10 14.30 -2.28
C ARG A 176 -11.63 14.10 -1.92
N THR A 177 -11.22 12.91 -1.50
CA THR A 177 -9.80 12.58 -1.42
C THR A 177 -9.20 12.42 -2.82
N ALA A 178 -7.87 12.48 -2.92
CA ALA A 178 -7.20 12.25 -4.21
C ALA A 178 -7.48 10.84 -4.77
N TYR A 179 -7.67 9.83 -3.89
CA TYR A 179 -8.09 8.49 -4.31
C TYR A 179 -9.55 8.48 -4.75
N GLY A 180 -10.48 8.85 -3.85
CA GLY A 180 -11.91 8.71 -4.12
C GLY A 180 -12.36 9.49 -5.34
N GLN A 181 -11.90 10.74 -5.49
CA GLN A 181 -12.15 11.54 -6.68
C GLN A 181 -11.52 10.92 -7.93
N GLY A 182 -10.26 10.45 -7.83
CA GLY A 182 -9.53 9.86 -8.95
C GLY A 182 -10.22 8.61 -9.51
N VAL A 183 -10.58 7.66 -8.65
CA VAL A 183 -11.25 6.43 -9.07
C VAL A 183 -12.67 6.70 -9.60
N ALA A 184 -13.39 7.68 -9.02
CA ALA A 184 -14.71 8.09 -9.48
C ALA A 184 -14.67 8.76 -10.86
N ASP A 185 -13.66 9.60 -11.13
CA ASP A 185 -13.44 10.22 -12.44
C ASP A 185 -13.19 9.17 -13.53
N GLU A 186 -12.36 8.18 -13.24
CA GLU A 186 -12.05 7.10 -14.19
C GLU A 186 -13.25 6.13 -14.34
N PHE A 187 -14.00 5.89 -13.27
CA PHE A 187 -15.25 5.13 -13.35
C PHE A 187 -16.26 5.83 -14.28
N GLU A 188 -16.46 7.13 -14.11
CA GLU A 188 -17.35 7.93 -14.96
C GLU A 188 -16.93 7.87 -16.44
N LYS A 189 -15.63 7.97 -16.73
CA LYS A 189 -15.11 7.79 -18.09
C LYS A 189 -15.42 6.41 -18.63
N GLY A 190 -15.26 5.36 -17.82
CA GLY A 190 -15.58 3.98 -18.18
C GLY A 190 -17.07 3.79 -18.49
N VAL A 191 -17.96 4.37 -17.68
CA VAL A 191 -19.41 4.37 -17.92
C VAL A 191 -19.74 5.03 -19.26
N LYS A 192 -19.24 6.23 -19.51
CA LYS A 192 -19.48 6.98 -20.76
C LYS A 192 -18.92 6.24 -21.98
N ALA A 193 -17.72 5.67 -21.87
CA ALA A 193 -17.12 4.89 -22.96
C ALA A 193 -17.93 3.62 -23.31
N ALA A 194 -18.67 3.06 -22.35
CA ALA A 194 -19.58 1.94 -22.57
C ALA A 194 -20.99 2.35 -23.01
N GLY A 195 -21.25 3.65 -23.25
CA GLY A 195 -22.56 4.18 -23.64
C GLY A 195 -23.55 4.30 -22.48
N GLY A 196 -23.09 4.20 -21.22
CA GLY A 196 -23.94 4.35 -20.03
C GLY A 196 -24.20 5.81 -19.66
N THR A 197 -25.17 6.02 -18.76
CA THR A 197 -25.61 7.34 -18.31
C THR A 197 -25.32 7.52 -16.84
N VAL A 198 -24.58 8.59 -16.50
CA VAL A 198 -24.44 9.07 -15.12
C VAL A 198 -25.58 10.06 -14.85
N VAL A 199 -26.50 9.67 -13.95
CA VAL A 199 -27.69 10.46 -13.62
C VAL A 199 -27.46 11.47 -12.50
N GLY A 200 -26.36 11.36 -11.79
CA GLY A 200 -25.96 12.31 -10.75
C GLY A 200 -24.60 11.99 -10.15
N ARG A 201 -23.93 13.04 -9.67
CA ARG A 201 -22.69 12.93 -8.92
C ARG A 201 -22.81 13.78 -7.65
N GLU A 202 -22.57 13.16 -6.52
CA GLU A 202 -22.63 13.75 -5.19
C GLU A 202 -21.29 13.63 -4.51
N TYR A 203 -21.10 14.37 -3.45
CA TYR A 203 -19.83 14.49 -2.75
C TYR A 203 -20.01 14.34 -1.25
N THR A 204 -19.05 13.67 -0.62
CA THR A 204 -18.95 13.57 0.83
C THR A 204 -17.51 13.87 1.28
N THR A 205 -17.14 13.45 2.47
CA THR A 205 -15.76 13.47 2.96
C THR A 205 -15.37 12.10 3.52
N ASP A 206 -14.07 11.87 3.64
CA ASP A 206 -13.48 10.67 4.23
C ASP A 206 -13.77 10.51 5.75
N LYS A 207 -14.41 11.51 6.37
CA LYS A 207 -14.76 11.54 7.80
C LYS A 207 -16.27 11.67 8.02
N ALA A 208 -17.06 11.67 6.95
CA ALA A 208 -18.50 11.82 7.06
C ALA A 208 -19.15 10.58 7.71
N THR A 209 -20.17 10.83 8.51
CA THR A 209 -20.98 9.81 9.18
C THR A 209 -22.46 9.91 8.87
N ASP A 210 -22.90 11.04 8.31
CA ASP A 210 -24.28 11.28 7.87
C ASP A 210 -24.30 11.55 6.37
N PHE A 211 -25.14 10.81 5.66
CA PHE A 211 -25.30 10.85 4.20
C PHE A 211 -26.75 11.12 3.78
N ALA A 212 -27.64 11.41 4.74
CA ALA A 212 -29.08 11.51 4.48
C ALA A 212 -29.41 12.48 3.33
N ALA A 213 -28.76 13.66 3.31
CA ALA A 213 -29.00 14.67 2.29
C ALA A 213 -28.59 14.20 0.88
N ILE A 214 -27.35 13.72 0.72
CA ILE A 214 -26.83 13.27 -0.57
C ILE A 214 -27.55 11.99 -1.05
N LEU A 215 -27.87 11.06 -0.12
CA LEU A 215 -28.61 9.85 -0.44
C LEU A 215 -30.08 10.14 -0.84
N THR A 216 -30.70 11.18 -0.27
CA THR A 216 -32.03 11.64 -0.70
C THR A 216 -31.98 12.19 -2.13
N SER A 217 -30.94 12.97 -2.48
CA SER A 217 -30.70 13.42 -3.84
C SER A 217 -30.49 12.24 -4.80
N VAL A 218 -29.62 11.29 -4.42
CA VAL A 218 -29.36 10.06 -5.19
C VAL A 218 -30.66 9.24 -5.39
N LYS A 219 -31.47 9.05 -4.33
CA LYS A 219 -32.73 8.34 -4.39
C LYS A 219 -33.70 8.96 -5.41
N GLY A 220 -33.76 10.29 -5.47
CA GLY A 220 -34.59 11.03 -6.43
C GLY A 220 -34.22 10.75 -7.90
N LYS A 221 -32.99 10.34 -8.17
CA LYS A 221 -32.49 9.96 -9.50
C LYS A 221 -32.83 8.51 -9.88
N LYS A 222 -33.34 7.71 -8.93
CA LYS A 222 -33.70 6.28 -9.11
C LYS A 222 -32.56 5.46 -9.77
N PRO A 223 -31.33 5.45 -9.22
CA PRO A 223 -30.22 4.75 -9.85
C PRO A 223 -30.37 3.23 -9.75
N ASP A 224 -29.87 2.51 -10.77
CA ASP A 224 -29.67 1.06 -10.75
C ASP A 224 -28.35 0.67 -10.03
N VAL A 225 -27.36 1.57 -10.13
CA VAL A 225 -26.02 1.42 -9.54
C VAL A 225 -25.63 2.71 -8.85
N VAL A 226 -25.11 2.60 -7.65
CA VAL A 226 -24.43 3.67 -6.93
C VAL A 226 -22.96 3.30 -6.81
N PHE A 227 -22.09 4.07 -7.46
CA PHE A 227 -20.64 3.94 -7.29
C PHE A 227 -20.16 4.86 -6.18
N TYR A 228 -19.32 4.33 -5.29
CA TYR A 228 -18.67 5.10 -4.26
C TYR A 228 -17.15 5.08 -4.44
N GLY A 229 -16.55 6.25 -4.63
CA GLY A 229 -15.10 6.47 -4.60
C GLY A 229 -14.68 6.91 -3.19
N GLY A 230 -14.10 5.99 -2.45
CA GLY A 230 -13.64 6.19 -1.07
C GLY A 230 -13.37 4.88 -0.35
N MET A 231 -13.25 4.94 0.97
CA MET A 231 -12.84 3.82 1.82
C MET A 231 -14.02 3.16 2.57
N ASP A 232 -13.81 1.93 3.01
CA ASP A 232 -14.77 1.09 3.71
C ASP A 232 -15.34 1.71 4.99
N ALA A 233 -14.52 2.48 5.73
CA ALA A 233 -14.95 3.16 6.96
C ALA A 233 -16.13 4.13 6.74
N VAL A 234 -16.24 4.69 5.54
CA VAL A 234 -17.36 5.56 5.13
C VAL A 234 -18.42 4.77 4.36
N ALA A 235 -18.01 3.81 3.54
CA ALA A 235 -18.93 2.98 2.76
C ALA A 235 -19.89 2.16 3.63
N GLY A 236 -19.42 1.58 4.73
CA GLY A 236 -20.26 0.79 5.63
C GLY A 236 -21.45 1.58 6.22
N PRO A 237 -21.22 2.70 6.89
CA PRO A 237 -22.29 3.61 7.33
C PRO A 237 -23.20 4.10 6.20
N MET A 238 -22.64 4.41 5.02
CA MET A 238 -23.40 4.83 3.84
C MET A 238 -24.36 3.73 3.39
N LEU A 239 -23.92 2.48 3.31
CA LEU A 239 -24.77 1.33 2.98
C LEU A 239 -25.94 1.17 3.96
N ARG A 240 -25.70 1.33 5.27
CA ARG A 240 -26.77 1.27 6.27
C ARG A 240 -27.82 2.36 6.04
N GLN A 241 -27.38 3.60 5.73
CA GLN A 241 -28.30 4.69 5.45
C GLN A 241 -29.04 4.52 4.12
N MET A 242 -28.39 3.95 3.09
CA MET A 242 -29.06 3.56 1.84
C MET A 242 -30.23 2.57 2.12
N LYS A 243 -29.98 1.54 2.94
CA LYS A 243 -31.02 0.59 3.34
C LYS A 243 -32.17 1.28 4.10
N GLN A 244 -31.85 2.13 5.09
CA GLN A 244 -32.85 2.88 5.87
C GLN A 244 -33.72 3.79 4.96
N LEU A 245 -33.13 4.38 3.94
CA LEU A 245 -33.83 5.22 2.98
C LEU A 245 -34.54 4.41 1.87
N GLY A 246 -34.43 3.08 1.86
CA GLY A 246 -35.04 2.23 0.83
C GLY A 246 -34.43 2.43 -0.57
N ILE A 247 -33.13 2.67 -0.66
CA ILE A 247 -32.38 2.75 -1.92
C ILE A 247 -31.94 1.34 -2.30
N ASN A 248 -32.62 0.73 -3.28
CA ASN A 248 -32.37 -0.64 -3.73
C ASN A 248 -31.45 -0.69 -4.98
N ALA A 249 -30.40 0.14 -5.01
CA ALA A 249 -29.40 0.12 -6.05
C ALA A 249 -28.27 -0.85 -5.73
N LYS A 250 -27.62 -1.40 -6.74
CA LYS A 250 -26.35 -2.11 -6.58
C LYS A 250 -25.29 -1.12 -6.12
N PHE A 251 -24.55 -1.48 -5.07
CA PHE A 251 -23.46 -0.63 -4.57
C PHE A 251 -22.13 -1.09 -5.14
N MET A 252 -21.34 -0.16 -5.63
CA MET A 252 -20.11 -0.46 -6.33
C MET A 252 -18.97 0.46 -5.89
N GLY A 253 -17.74 -0.03 -5.88
CA GLY A 253 -16.58 0.81 -5.60
C GLY A 253 -15.26 0.15 -6.00
N GLY A 254 -14.19 0.89 -5.83
CA GLY A 254 -12.83 0.42 -6.07
C GLY A 254 -12.28 -0.46 -4.94
N ASP A 255 -10.97 -0.60 -4.91
CA ASP A 255 -10.25 -1.40 -3.92
C ASP A 255 -10.47 -0.93 -2.49
N GLY A 256 -10.62 0.38 -2.25
CA GLY A 256 -10.83 0.95 -0.93
C GLY A 256 -12.07 0.45 -0.17
N ILE A 257 -13.02 -0.17 -0.87
CA ILE A 257 -14.17 -0.83 -0.24
C ILE A 257 -14.13 -2.35 -0.35
N CYS A 258 -13.15 -2.92 -1.05
CA CYS A 258 -13.02 -4.37 -1.26
C CYS A 258 -12.26 -5.05 -0.11
N THR A 259 -12.67 -4.78 1.11
CA THR A 259 -11.99 -5.18 2.35
C THR A 259 -12.76 -6.23 3.11
N THR A 260 -12.07 -7.01 3.95
CA THR A 260 -12.73 -7.96 4.87
C THR A 260 -13.48 -7.26 6.01
N GLU A 261 -13.29 -5.95 6.18
CA GLU A 261 -13.99 -5.15 7.20
C GLU A 261 -15.33 -4.59 6.71
N LEU A 262 -15.50 -4.32 5.40
CA LEU A 262 -16.73 -3.73 4.90
C LEU A 262 -18.01 -4.51 5.30
N PRO A 263 -18.06 -5.86 5.24
CA PRO A 263 -19.23 -6.60 5.69
C PRO A 263 -19.60 -6.33 7.17
N LYS A 264 -18.60 -6.20 8.04
CA LYS A 264 -18.81 -5.89 9.45
C LYS A 264 -19.32 -4.46 9.64
N LEU A 265 -18.76 -3.50 8.89
CA LEU A 265 -19.16 -2.09 8.93
C LEU A 265 -20.56 -1.85 8.38
N ALA A 266 -20.95 -2.58 7.35
CA ALA A 266 -22.25 -2.47 6.72
C ALA A 266 -23.36 -3.30 7.45
N GLY A 267 -22.95 -4.36 8.15
CA GLY A 267 -23.86 -5.23 8.86
C GLY A 267 -24.92 -5.86 7.93
N ASP A 268 -26.17 -5.83 8.35
CA ASP A 268 -27.31 -6.38 7.60
C ASP A 268 -27.74 -5.54 6.39
N ALA A 269 -27.03 -4.44 6.11
CA ALA A 269 -27.27 -3.65 4.90
C ALA A 269 -26.69 -4.30 3.63
N LEU A 270 -25.78 -5.25 3.78
CA LEU A 270 -25.26 -6.03 2.65
C LEU A 270 -26.18 -7.23 2.38
N GLY A 271 -26.84 -7.20 1.22
CA GLY A 271 -27.53 -8.36 0.67
C GLY A 271 -26.65 -9.11 -0.34
N ASN A 272 -26.97 -10.39 -0.60
CA ASN A 272 -26.28 -11.16 -1.63
C ASN A 272 -26.45 -10.52 -3.01
N GLY A 273 -25.33 -10.29 -3.71
CA GLY A 273 -25.35 -9.74 -5.07
C GLY A 273 -25.65 -8.23 -5.13
N THR A 274 -25.53 -7.49 -4.01
CA THR A 274 -25.72 -6.04 -3.99
C THR A 274 -24.44 -5.24 -3.95
N LEU A 275 -23.31 -5.85 -3.53
CA LEU A 275 -21.99 -5.24 -3.49
C LEU A 275 -21.11 -5.74 -4.62
N PHE A 276 -20.48 -4.83 -5.33
CA PHE A 276 -19.50 -5.08 -6.39
C PHE A 276 -18.26 -4.23 -6.16
N CYS A 277 -17.13 -4.85 -6.04
CA CYS A 277 -15.84 -4.16 -5.95
C CYS A 277 -14.73 -4.95 -6.65
N ALA A 278 -13.61 -4.31 -6.88
CA ALA A 278 -12.43 -4.97 -7.39
C ALA A 278 -11.19 -4.46 -6.66
N GLU A 279 -10.29 -5.38 -6.33
CA GLU A 279 -8.95 -5.03 -5.86
C GLU A 279 -8.13 -4.40 -7.00
N ALA A 280 -7.21 -3.51 -6.67
CA ALA A 280 -6.29 -2.91 -7.65
C ALA A 280 -5.17 -3.88 -8.09
N GLY A 281 -5.35 -5.14 -7.89
CA GLY A 281 -4.44 -6.23 -8.20
C GLY A 281 -5.22 -7.54 -8.27
N GLY A 282 -4.97 -8.41 -7.30
CA GLY A 282 -5.58 -9.73 -7.21
C GLY A 282 -4.78 -10.79 -7.94
N VAL A 283 -5.11 -12.03 -7.66
CA VAL A 283 -4.45 -13.20 -8.24
C VAL A 283 -5.46 -14.10 -8.93
N VAL A 284 -5.03 -14.65 -10.06
CA VAL A 284 -5.87 -15.56 -10.84
C VAL A 284 -5.08 -16.82 -11.23
N GLY A 285 -5.82 -17.88 -11.58
CA GLY A 285 -5.23 -19.13 -12.08
C GLY A 285 -4.26 -19.75 -11.07
N LYS A 286 -3.06 -20.09 -11.52
CA LYS A 286 -2.04 -20.78 -10.72
C LYS A 286 -1.52 -20.03 -9.49
N TYR A 287 -1.80 -18.72 -9.38
CA TYR A 287 -1.34 -17.92 -8.27
C TYR A 287 -2.32 -17.93 -7.07
N VAL A 288 -3.56 -18.38 -7.27
CA VAL A 288 -4.58 -18.42 -6.20
C VAL A 288 -4.12 -19.25 -5.01
N GLU A 289 -3.50 -20.43 -5.25
CA GLU A 289 -2.99 -21.26 -4.17
C GLU A 289 -1.81 -20.63 -3.42
N LYS A 290 -0.99 -19.85 -4.10
CA LYS A 290 0.09 -19.10 -3.45
C LYS A 290 -0.47 -17.98 -2.53
N ASP A 291 -1.50 -17.29 -2.98
CA ASP A 291 -2.16 -16.27 -2.15
C ASP A 291 -2.82 -16.88 -0.91
N LYS A 292 -3.52 -18.02 -1.08
CA LYS A 292 -4.09 -18.75 0.06
C LYS A 292 -3.01 -19.15 1.09
N ALA A 293 -1.89 -19.68 0.60
CA ALA A 293 -0.76 -20.06 1.45
C ALA A 293 -0.15 -18.83 2.16
N PHE A 294 -0.02 -17.70 1.45
CA PHE A 294 0.44 -16.45 2.04
C PHE A 294 -0.51 -15.97 3.15
N ARG A 295 -1.82 -15.93 2.90
CA ARG A 295 -2.83 -15.50 3.89
C ARG A 295 -2.82 -16.38 5.13
N ALA A 296 -2.74 -17.71 4.97
CA ALA A 296 -2.64 -18.64 6.10
C ALA A 296 -1.36 -18.44 6.92
N ARG A 297 -0.23 -18.22 6.25
CA ARG A 297 1.04 -17.93 6.88
C ARG A 297 1.02 -16.58 7.60
N PHE A 298 0.49 -15.55 6.95
CA PHE A 298 0.34 -14.20 7.50
C PHE A 298 -0.47 -14.24 8.81
N GLN A 299 -1.62 -14.93 8.79
CA GLN A 299 -2.45 -15.08 9.98
C GLN A 299 -1.69 -15.74 11.13
N LYS A 300 -0.87 -16.76 10.84
CA LYS A 300 -0.09 -17.49 11.84
C LYS A 300 1.07 -16.65 12.39
N GLU A 301 1.83 -15.96 11.54
CA GLU A 301 3.06 -15.27 11.94
C GLU A 301 2.79 -13.85 12.47
N MET A 302 1.77 -13.18 11.93
CA MET A 302 1.42 -11.81 12.32
C MET A 302 0.26 -11.74 13.33
N ASN A 303 -0.37 -12.89 13.67
CA ASN A 303 -1.57 -12.99 14.50
C ASN A 303 -2.68 -12.03 14.04
N ALA A 304 -2.84 -11.88 12.74
CA ALA A 304 -3.78 -10.98 12.09
C ALA A 304 -4.30 -11.57 10.77
N GLU A 305 -5.54 -11.24 10.42
CA GLU A 305 -6.10 -11.55 9.11
C GLU A 305 -5.68 -10.49 8.09
N VAL A 306 -5.36 -10.90 6.86
CA VAL A 306 -5.14 -9.98 5.75
C VAL A 306 -6.42 -9.20 5.48
N LYS A 307 -6.35 -7.86 5.56
CA LYS A 307 -7.51 -6.99 5.30
C LYS A 307 -7.67 -6.70 3.80
N LEU A 308 -6.55 -6.38 3.15
CA LEU A 308 -6.49 -6.18 1.70
C LEU A 308 -5.03 -6.12 1.20
N TYR A 309 -4.21 -5.20 1.73
CA TYR A 309 -2.97 -4.77 1.10
C TYR A 309 -1.72 -5.51 1.55
N ALA A 310 -1.74 -6.29 2.62
CA ALA A 310 -0.55 -6.97 3.14
C ALA A 310 0.24 -7.77 2.08
N PRO A 311 -0.39 -8.52 1.14
CA PRO A 311 0.36 -9.21 0.08
C PRO A 311 1.13 -8.25 -0.83
N TYR A 312 0.51 -7.12 -1.21
CA TYR A 312 1.12 -6.13 -2.10
C TYR A 312 2.27 -5.37 -1.42
N VAL A 313 2.14 -5.13 -0.11
CA VAL A 313 3.21 -4.51 0.69
C VAL A 313 4.39 -5.45 0.83
N TYR A 314 4.12 -6.73 1.09
CA TYR A 314 5.14 -7.77 1.11
C TYR A 314 5.89 -7.80 -0.21
N ASP A 315 5.19 -7.88 -1.34
CA ASP A 315 5.79 -7.91 -2.67
C ASP A 315 6.55 -6.62 -3.00
N ALA A 316 6.02 -5.44 -2.65
CA ALA A 316 6.73 -4.17 -2.85
C ALA A 316 8.06 -4.12 -2.09
N THR A 317 8.08 -4.65 -0.86
CA THR A 317 9.30 -4.75 -0.05
C THR A 317 10.30 -5.72 -0.68
N MET A 318 9.83 -6.87 -1.15
CA MET A 318 10.67 -7.85 -1.83
C MET A 318 11.25 -7.28 -3.14
N VAL A 319 10.43 -6.60 -3.96
CA VAL A 319 10.87 -5.95 -5.20
C VAL A 319 11.96 -4.92 -4.94
N MET A 320 11.80 -4.09 -3.90
CA MET A 320 12.82 -3.11 -3.52
C MET A 320 14.16 -3.77 -3.20
N VAL A 321 14.16 -4.82 -2.40
CA VAL A 321 15.40 -5.51 -2.01
C VAL A 321 15.99 -6.32 -3.19
N GLU A 322 15.15 -6.93 -4.03
CA GLU A 322 15.63 -7.59 -5.26
C GLU A 322 16.29 -6.58 -6.22
N ALA A 323 15.79 -5.34 -6.30
CA ALA A 323 16.46 -4.28 -7.07
C ALA A 323 17.84 -3.94 -6.48
N MET A 324 17.95 -3.80 -5.15
CA MET A 324 19.23 -3.59 -4.47
C MET A 324 20.22 -4.74 -4.72
N LYS A 325 19.76 -5.98 -4.64
CA LYS A 325 20.58 -7.18 -4.95
C LYS A 325 21.07 -7.16 -6.39
N LYS A 326 20.19 -6.83 -7.34
CA LYS A 326 20.53 -6.77 -8.76
C LYS A 326 21.52 -5.66 -9.07
N ALA A 327 21.41 -4.52 -8.39
CA ALA A 327 22.35 -3.39 -8.50
C ALA A 327 23.65 -3.63 -7.71
N ASP A 328 23.69 -4.63 -6.83
CA ASP A 328 24.72 -4.86 -5.82
C ASP A 328 25.03 -3.59 -5.00
N SER A 329 24.01 -2.76 -4.77
CA SER A 329 24.10 -1.48 -4.05
C SER A 329 22.83 -1.22 -3.25
N THR A 330 22.96 -0.43 -2.20
CA THR A 330 21.86 0.13 -1.40
C THR A 330 21.62 1.62 -1.69
N ASP A 331 22.40 2.18 -2.62
CA ASP A 331 22.26 3.57 -3.09
C ASP A 331 21.27 3.68 -4.25
#